data_d13df5c721be03b0f6468cad5eb0460c
#
_entry.id   d13df5c721be03b0f6468cad5eb0460c
#
_cell.length_a   1.000
_cell.length_b   1.000
_cell.length_c   1.000
_cell.angle_alpha   90.00
_cell.angle_beta   90.00
_cell.angle_gamma   90.00
#
_symmetry.space_group_name_H-M   'P 1'
#
loop_
_entity.id
_entity.type
_entity.pdbx_description
1 polymer ?
#
loop_
_entity_poly.entity_id
_entity_poly.type
_entity_poly.pdbx_seq_one_letter_code
_entity_poly.pdbx_strand_id
1 'polypeptide(L)'
;MEKLIPLLIVIFSLLSCQKQQFDLTDFEVHENSKNNSKQLNLALQSIKENCKEGKEIFISLPKGTYHFYENGALQKEYYISNHDQDNPKRVVFNFDEWENLVFDGNGSKFIFHGRLLPFTLKNSKNCKLKNFSIDFENPHIAQVKIVENQTEKGIVFRTEDWVNARISSDNTFEVYDEAWTVKPVTGIAFEPKTNHIVYRTSDLICDFSQCEQIDSNLFFAPNWKDERLKPQTKIALRNYYRPAPAIFLVENYNTEIANVKVHYAEGMGLLAQLCENITLNNFSVCLEEESGRVFTTQADATHFSSCKGRIISKNGLYENMMDDAINVHGTYLKIVQKIDNNSLIAKYMHHQSWGFKWGEMGDEVQFVS
;
A
#
# COMPACT_ATOMS: atom_id res chain seq x y z
N MET A 1 -9.34 78.54 -12.57
CA MET A 1 -10.20 77.37 -12.23
C MET A 1 -9.42 76.09 -12.52
N GLU A 2 -8.62 75.68 -11.58
CA GLU A 2 -7.86 74.41 -11.69
C GLU A 2 -8.73 73.28 -11.18
N LYS A 3 -8.93 72.25 -12.04
CA LYS A 3 -9.68 71.04 -11.70
C LYS A 3 -8.73 70.03 -11.03
N LEU A 4 -8.86 69.86 -9.72
CA LEU A 4 -8.28 68.73 -8.98
C LEU A 4 -8.98 67.45 -9.41
N ILE A 5 -8.21 66.52 -10.03
CA ILE A 5 -8.63 65.13 -10.26
C ILE A 5 -8.28 64.33 -9.02
N PRO A 6 -9.24 63.70 -8.33
CA PRO A 6 -8.91 62.83 -7.19
C PRO A 6 -8.28 61.54 -7.72
N LEU A 7 -7.03 61.26 -7.28
CA LEU A 7 -6.34 60.02 -7.52
C LEU A 7 -6.96 58.90 -6.67
N LEU A 8 -7.77 58.05 -7.27
CA LEU A 8 -8.36 56.89 -6.60
C LEU A 8 -7.28 55.82 -6.44
N ILE A 9 -6.66 55.75 -5.24
CA ILE A 9 -5.73 54.68 -4.88
C ILE A 9 -6.56 53.41 -4.62
N VAL A 10 -6.64 52.53 -5.59
CA VAL A 10 -7.17 51.15 -5.41
C VAL A 10 -6.11 50.34 -4.68
N ILE A 11 -6.28 50.20 -3.37
CA ILE A 11 -5.48 49.28 -2.56
C ILE A 11 -5.97 47.88 -2.92
N PHE A 12 -5.28 47.20 -3.84
CA PHE A 12 -5.37 45.76 -3.99
C PHE A 12 -4.78 45.14 -2.69
N SER A 13 -5.63 44.79 -1.76
CA SER A 13 -5.25 43.88 -0.69
C SER A 13 -4.91 42.53 -1.36
N LEU A 14 -3.63 42.32 -1.57
CA LEU A 14 -3.08 40.98 -1.82
C LEU A 14 -3.47 40.15 -0.58
N LEU A 15 -4.57 39.42 -0.67
CA LEU A 15 -4.85 38.30 0.21
C LEU A 15 -3.74 37.28 -0.05
N SER A 16 -2.60 37.50 0.60
CA SER A 16 -1.55 36.49 0.71
C SER A 16 -2.21 35.29 1.38
N CYS A 17 -2.42 34.25 0.59
CA CYS A 17 -2.76 32.93 1.12
C CYS A 17 -1.56 32.51 1.96
N GLN A 18 -1.56 32.85 3.26
CA GLN A 18 -0.47 32.48 4.17
C GLN A 18 -0.52 30.99 4.36
N LYS A 19 0.41 30.32 3.70
CA LYS A 19 0.71 28.91 3.87
C LYS A 19 1.24 28.68 5.29
N GLN A 20 0.69 27.70 5.98
CA GLN A 20 1.21 27.27 7.27
C GLN A 20 2.23 26.17 7.02
N GLN A 21 3.47 26.37 7.47
CA GLN A 21 4.57 25.44 7.24
C GLN A 21 4.99 24.80 8.56
N PHE A 22 5.17 23.49 8.53
CA PHE A 22 5.62 22.69 9.66
C PHE A 22 6.75 21.77 9.20
N ASP A 23 7.86 21.79 9.92
CA ASP A 23 8.93 20.82 9.75
C ASP A 23 8.77 19.76 10.85
N LEU A 24 8.73 18.48 10.46
CA LEU A 24 8.54 17.40 11.42
C LEU A 24 9.72 17.23 12.38
N THR A 25 10.89 17.78 12.06
CA THR A 25 12.03 17.81 13.00
C THR A 25 11.78 18.67 14.21
N ASP A 26 10.94 19.69 14.11
CA ASP A 26 10.50 20.51 15.26
C ASP A 26 9.64 19.70 16.25
N PHE A 27 9.22 18.49 15.85
CA PHE A 27 8.41 17.55 16.63
C PHE A 27 9.17 16.24 16.92
N GLU A 28 10.48 16.28 16.94
CA GLU A 28 11.34 15.14 17.27
C GLU A 28 11.23 13.94 16.28
N VAL A 29 10.86 14.18 15.03
CA VAL A 29 10.91 13.18 13.94
C VAL A 29 12.23 13.32 13.20
N HIS A 30 13.18 12.41 13.42
CA HIS A 30 14.54 12.51 12.90
C HIS A 30 14.99 11.23 12.18
N GLU A 31 15.84 11.38 11.15
CA GLU A 31 16.41 10.26 10.39
C GLU A 31 17.24 9.29 11.26
N ASN A 32 17.90 9.82 12.30
CA ASN A 32 18.73 9.03 13.21
C ASN A 32 17.94 8.35 14.32
N SER A 33 16.63 8.57 14.42
CA SER A 33 15.78 7.91 15.40
C SER A 33 15.53 6.47 14.99
N LYS A 34 15.73 5.52 15.91
CA LYS A 34 15.43 4.12 15.67
C LYS A 34 13.96 3.89 15.29
N ASN A 35 13.05 4.67 15.90
CA ASN A 35 11.61 4.56 15.67
C ASN A 35 10.95 5.93 15.79
N ASN A 36 10.34 6.39 14.71
CA ASN A 36 9.66 7.68 14.62
C ASN A 36 8.13 7.59 14.81
N SER A 37 7.55 6.39 14.97
CA SER A 37 6.09 6.20 14.92
C SER A 37 5.33 7.03 15.94
N LYS A 38 5.80 7.05 17.20
CA LYS A 38 5.14 7.79 18.27
C LYS A 38 5.25 9.31 18.07
N GLN A 39 6.45 9.80 17.76
CA GLN A 39 6.71 11.22 17.54
C GLN A 39 5.92 11.77 16.37
N LEU A 40 5.87 11.01 15.26
CA LEU A 40 5.07 11.37 14.09
C LEU A 40 3.57 11.49 14.44
N ASN A 41 3.01 10.54 15.18
CA ASN A 41 1.60 10.62 15.60
C ASN A 41 1.31 11.85 16.44
N LEU A 42 2.17 12.16 17.41
CA LEU A 42 2.04 13.35 18.24
C LEU A 42 2.20 14.64 17.42
N ALA A 43 3.14 14.65 16.46
CA ALA A 43 3.35 15.77 15.54
C ALA A 43 2.09 16.05 14.70
N LEU A 44 1.56 15.03 14.03
CA LEU A 44 0.39 15.18 13.17
C LEU A 44 -0.84 15.61 13.96
N GLN A 45 -1.04 15.07 15.17
CA GLN A 45 -2.10 15.51 16.07
C GLN A 45 -1.93 16.98 16.46
N SER A 46 -0.76 17.37 16.94
CA SER A 46 -0.46 18.75 17.36
C SER A 46 -0.64 19.75 16.20
N ILE A 47 -0.15 19.41 15.01
CA ILE A 47 -0.30 20.26 13.82
C ILE A 47 -1.79 20.42 13.48
N LYS A 48 -2.56 19.32 13.48
CA LYS A 48 -4.00 19.35 13.17
C LYS A 48 -4.80 20.22 14.15
N GLU A 49 -4.48 20.15 15.44
CA GLU A 49 -5.14 20.94 16.49
C GLU A 49 -4.80 22.45 16.42
N ASN A 50 -3.62 22.79 15.90
CA ASN A 50 -3.12 24.17 15.86
C ASN A 50 -3.19 24.82 14.48
N CYS A 51 -3.53 24.09 13.42
CA CYS A 51 -3.67 24.65 12.08
C CYS A 51 -4.94 25.50 11.99
N LYS A 52 -4.87 26.56 11.15
CA LYS A 52 -6.00 27.46 10.90
C LYS A 52 -6.84 26.92 9.75
N GLU A 53 -8.13 26.81 9.97
CA GLU A 53 -9.09 26.37 8.99
C GLU A 53 -9.03 27.19 7.68
N GLY A 54 -9.20 26.51 6.55
CA GLY A 54 -9.21 27.13 5.21
C GLY A 54 -7.85 27.60 4.67
N LYS A 55 -6.74 27.36 5.41
CA LYS A 55 -5.39 27.66 4.94
C LYS A 55 -4.71 26.42 4.37
N GLU A 56 -3.80 26.61 3.41
CA GLU A 56 -2.93 25.54 2.95
C GLU A 56 -1.95 25.15 4.07
N ILE A 57 -1.89 23.86 4.36
CA ILE A 57 -1.01 23.27 5.36
C ILE A 57 0.11 22.55 4.62
N PHE A 58 1.34 22.92 4.90
CA PHE A 58 2.51 22.28 4.32
C PHE A 58 3.32 21.61 5.43
N ILE A 59 3.43 20.30 5.34
CA ILE A 59 4.22 19.49 6.27
C ILE A 59 5.39 18.90 5.51
N SER A 60 6.60 19.03 6.05
CA SER A 60 7.81 18.48 5.46
C SER A 60 8.74 17.91 6.50
N LEU A 61 9.77 17.21 6.03
CA LEU A 61 10.92 16.75 6.80
C LEU A 61 12.15 16.78 5.89
N PRO A 62 13.38 16.90 6.44
CA PRO A 62 14.62 16.81 5.68
C PRO A 62 14.72 15.47 4.92
N LYS A 63 15.47 15.48 3.81
CA LYS A 63 15.77 14.25 3.11
C LYS A 63 16.60 13.32 3.99
N GLY A 64 16.14 12.07 4.15
CA GLY A 64 16.81 11.06 4.97
C GLY A 64 16.12 9.70 4.88
N THR A 65 16.58 8.75 5.68
CA THR A 65 15.93 7.45 5.87
C THR A 65 15.28 7.43 7.25
N TYR A 66 13.98 7.17 7.30
CA TYR A 66 13.16 7.20 8.51
C TYR A 66 12.55 5.85 8.76
N HIS A 67 12.71 5.34 9.99
CA HIS A 67 12.23 4.03 10.40
C HIS A 67 10.96 4.16 11.27
N PHE A 68 9.99 3.29 10.98
CA PHE A 68 8.70 3.23 11.67
C PHE A 68 8.38 1.80 12.10
N TYR A 69 7.97 1.63 13.34
CA TYR A 69 7.66 0.33 13.95
C TYR A 69 6.21 0.28 14.43
N GLU A 70 5.71 -0.92 14.64
CA GLU A 70 4.37 -1.14 15.19
C GLU A 70 4.19 -0.47 16.57
N ASN A 71 5.24 -0.49 17.38
CA ASN A 71 5.24 0.20 18.66
C ASN A 71 5.24 1.74 18.47
N GLY A 72 4.18 2.37 18.93
CA GLY A 72 3.95 3.82 18.78
C GLY A 72 3.12 4.19 17.54
N ALA A 73 2.80 3.26 16.66
CA ALA A 73 1.86 3.48 15.58
C ALA A 73 0.43 3.66 16.11
N LEU A 74 -0.35 4.50 15.42
CA LEU A 74 -1.74 4.77 15.78
C LEU A 74 -2.61 3.53 15.50
N GLN A 75 -3.41 3.10 16.46
CA GLN A 75 -4.39 2.03 16.24
C GLN A 75 -5.73 2.62 15.80
N LYS A 76 -6.22 2.18 14.65
CA LYS A 76 -7.44 2.70 14.05
C LYS A 76 -8.19 1.62 13.26
N GLU A 77 -9.52 1.67 13.29
CA GLU A 77 -10.35 0.76 12.51
C GLU A 77 -10.56 1.27 11.09
N TYR A 78 -10.26 0.42 10.12
CA TYR A 78 -10.53 0.65 8.71
C TYR A 78 -11.14 -0.58 8.08
N TYR A 79 -12.17 -0.37 7.29
CA TYR A 79 -12.80 -1.39 6.46
C TYR A 79 -12.27 -1.24 5.03
N ILE A 80 -11.29 -2.07 4.69
CA ILE A 80 -10.52 -1.98 3.45
C ILE A 80 -11.01 -3.06 2.50
N SER A 81 -11.59 -2.68 1.36
CA SER A 81 -12.03 -3.65 0.36
C SER A 81 -10.85 -4.44 -0.21
N ASN A 82 -11.11 -5.65 -0.65
CA ASN A 82 -10.13 -6.55 -1.25
C ASN A 82 -8.91 -6.88 -0.35
N HIS A 83 -9.04 -6.64 0.97
CA HIS A 83 -8.05 -6.94 2.00
C HIS A 83 -8.67 -7.70 3.16
N ASP A 84 -7.83 -8.27 4.01
CA ASP A 84 -8.26 -8.93 5.25
C ASP A 84 -8.61 -7.89 6.33
N GLN A 85 -9.57 -8.24 7.19
CA GLN A 85 -10.19 -7.29 8.13
C GLN A 85 -9.63 -7.37 9.54
N ASP A 86 -8.33 -7.55 9.69
CA ASP A 86 -7.70 -7.48 11.01
C ASP A 86 -7.69 -6.04 11.52
N ASN A 87 -8.58 -5.73 12.41
CA ASN A 87 -8.68 -4.44 13.07
C ASN A 87 -8.35 -4.57 14.58
N PRO A 88 -7.78 -3.52 15.19
CA PRO A 88 -7.40 -2.25 14.57
C PRO A 88 -6.13 -2.35 13.72
N LYS A 89 -6.06 -1.58 12.63
CA LYS A 89 -4.83 -1.41 11.85
C LYS A 89 -3.85 -0.52 12.60
N ARG A 90 -2.55 -0.77 12.45
CA ARG A 90 -1.46 0.08 12.96
C ARG A 90 -1.03 1.04 11.88
N VAL A 91 -1.40 2.31 12.02
CA VAL A 91 -1.20 3.36 11.02
C VAL A 91 -0.03 4.26 11.40
N VAL A 92 0.79 4.65 10.43
CA VAL A 92 1.93 5.52 10.66
C VAL A 92 1.61 6.95 10.25
N PHE A 93 1.41 7.24 8.97
CA PHE A 93 1.03 8.57 8.48
C PHE A 93 -0.50 8.66 8.37
N ASN A 94 -1.14 9.16 9.43
CA ASN A 94 -2.60 9.33 9.44
C ASN A 94 -3.00 10.75 9.01
N PHE A 95 -3.43 10.88 7.77
CA PHE A 95 -3.94 12.12 7.20
C PHE A 95 -5.46 12.08 7.01
N ASP A 96 -6.20 11.51 7.96
CA ASP A 96 -7.65 11.48 7.92
C ASP A 96 -8.25 12.83 8.26
N GLU A 97 -9.28 13.26 7.53
CA GLU A 97 -10.01 14.51 7.73
C GLU A 97 -9.12 15.76 7.65
N TRP A 98 -8.21 15.79 6.69
CA TRP A 98 -7.40 16.95 6.38
C TRP A 98 -7.93 17.66 5.13
N GLU A 99 -7.81 18.98 5.13
CA GLU A 99 -8.12 19.81 3.98
C GLU A 99 -6.91 20.67 3.59
N ASN A 100 -6.69 20.81 2.27
CA ASN A 100 -5.63 21.65 1.71
C ASN A 100 -4.22 21.30 2.24
N LEU A 101 -3.94 20.00 2.43
CA LEU A 101 -2.66 19.48 2.91
C LEU A 101 -1.70 19.21 1.76
N VAL A 102 -0.47 19.67 1.92
CA VAL A 102 0.68 19.21 1.13
C VAL A 102 1.69 18.58 2.09
N PHE A 103 1.90 17.28 1.97
CA PHE A 103 3.00 16.57 2.63
C PHE A 103 4.14 16.35 1.64
N ASP A 104 5.34 16.80 1.99
CA ASP A 104 6.55 16.69 1.18
C ASP A 104 7.64 15.89 1.91
N GLY A 105 7.92 14.68 1.42
CA GLY A 105 8.98 13.84 1.96
C GLY A 105 10.38 14.24 1.51
N ASN A 106 10.54 15.26 0.65
CA ASN A 106 11.83 15.78 0.17
C ASN A 106 12.77 14.71 -0.39
N GLY A 107 12.24 13.61 -0.95
CA GLY A 107 13.01 12.48 -1.48
C GLY A 107 13.50 11.51 -0.42
N SER A 108 12.85 11.46 0.73
CA SER A 108 13.16 10.54 1.82
C SER A 108 12.73 9.11 1.53
N LYS A 109 13.41 8.16 2.18
CA LYS A 109 13.03 6.76 2.26
C LYS A 109 12.32 6.49 3.58
N PHE A 110 11.12 5.91 3.53
CA PHE A 110 10.35 5.50 4.69
C PHE A 110 10.37 3.98 4.79
N ILE A 111 11.01 3.47 5.83
CA ILE A 111 11.21 2.03 6.08
C ILE A 111 10.30 1.58 7.22
N PHE A 112 9.45 0.63 6.92
CA PHE A 112 8.46 0.10 7.85
C PHE A 112 8.89 -1.25 8.41
N HIS A 113 8.64 -1.50 9.70
CA HIS A 113 9.00 -2.72 10.42
C HIS A 113 7.76 -3.36 11.02
N GLY A 114 7.53 -4.62 10.70
CA GLY A 114 6.33 -5.36 11.09
C GLY A 114 5.13 -5.12 10.19
N ARG A 115 3.92 -5.33 10.69
CA ARG A 115 2.67 -5.16 9.94
C ARG A 115 2.06 -3.78 10.17
N LEU A 116 2.29 -2.90 9.23
CA LEU A 116 1.87 -1.50 9.29
C LEU A 116 1.04 -1.13 8.07
N LEU A 117 0.13 -0.19 8.25
CA LEU A 117 -0.51 0.59 7.19
C LEU A 117 0.23 1.92 7.08
N PRO A 118 1.11 2.09 6.08
CA PRO A 118 1.99 3.23 6.00
C PRO A 118 1.26 4.58 5.94
N PHE A 119 0.32 4.73 5.01
CA PHE A 119 -0.39 5.99 4.78
C PHE A 119 -1.89 5.80 4.71
N THR A 120 -2.64 6.67 5.40
CA THR A 120 -4.10 6.76 5.27
C THR A 120 -4.53 8.20 5.03
N LEU A 121 -5.52 8.36 4.14
CA LEU A 121 -6.32 9.56 3.98
C LEU A 121 -7.78 9.14 3.92
N LYS A 122 -8.58 9.55 4.89
CA LYS A 122 -10.02 9.30 4.94
C LYS A 122 -10.76 10.62 5.07
N ASN A 123 -11.82 10.82 4.28
CA ASN A 123 -12.63 12.05 4.31
C ASN A 123 -11.81 13.34 4.13
N SER A 124 -10.76 13.29 3.30
CA SER A 124 -9.83 14.39 3.12
C SER A 124 -10.03 15.09 1.78
N LYS A 125 -9.75 16.40 1.71
CA LYS A 125 -9.99 17.19 0.51
C LYS A 125 -8.77 18.01 0.10
N ASN A 126 -8.51 18.08 -1.22
CA ASN A 126 -7.42 18.87 -1.80
C ASN A 126 -6.06 18.54 -1.19
N CYS A 127 -5.77 17.25 -1.01
CA CYS A 127 -4.55 16.77 -0.38
C CYS A 127 -3.53 16.30 -1.41
N LYS A 128 -2.26 16.58 -1.14
CA LYS A 128 -1.13 16.15 -1.97
C LYS A 128 -0.04 15.51 -1.12
N LEU A 129 0.33 14.26 -1.47
CA LEU A 129 1.50 13.57 -0.91
C LEU A 129 2.58 13.52 -1.99
N LYS A 130 3.82 13.87 -1.67
CA LYS A 130 4.88 13.90 -2.68
C LYS A 130 6.28 13.63 -2.17
N ASN A 131 7.14 13.20 -3.13
CA ASN A 131 8.59 13.11 -2.99
C ASN A 131 9.06 12.18 -1.88
N PHE A 132 8.68 10.90 -1.90
CA PHE A 132 9.17 9.88 -0.97
C PHE A 132 9.09 8.47 -1.55
N SER A 133 9.74 7.54 -0.88
CA SER A 133 9.56 6.12 -1.14
C SER A 133 9.10 5.35 0.10
N ILE A 134 8.39 4.26 -0.12
CA ILE A 134 7.86 3.33 0.88
C ILE A 134 8.53 1.99 0.66
N ASP A 135 9.13 1.44 1.70
CA ASP A 135 9.62 0.06 1.71
C ASP A 135 9.47 -0.56 3.09
N PHE A 136 9.62 -1.87 3.17
CA PHE A 136 9.66 -2.61 4.42
C PHE A 136 11.03 -3.25 4.59
N GLU A 137 11.59 -3.17 5.79
CA GLU A 137 12.89 -3.78 6.09
C GLU A 137 12.87 -5.28 5.80
N ASN A 138 11.85 -5.98 6.29
CA ASN A 138 11.63 -7.39 6.04
C ASN A 138 10.26 -7.61 5.39
N PRO A 139 10.22 -7.83 4.06
CA PRO A 139 8.98 -8.17 3.36
C PRO A 139 8.38 -9.49 3.87
N HIS A 140 7.04 -9.56 3.94
CA HIS A 140 6.29 -10.78 4.33
C HIS A 140 6.23 -11.84 3.22
N ILE A 141 7.07 -11.69 2.21
CA ILE A 141 7.24 -12.57 1.05
C ILE A 141 8.64 -13.16 1.12
N ALA A 142 8.75 -14.48 1.02
CA ALA A 142 10.05 -15.12 0.89
C ALA A 142 10.50 -15.17 -0.55
N GLN A 143 11.72 -14.76 -0.83
CA GLN A 143 12.35 -15.03 -2.11
C GLN A 143 13.28 -16.22 -1.99
N VAL A 144 13.08 -17.19 -2.88
CA VAL A 144 13.91 -18.39 -2.93
C VAL A 144 14.42 -18.64 -4.33
N LYS A 145 15.50 -19.40 -4.43
CA LYS A 145 16.08 -19.84 -5.68
C LYS A 145 16.10 -21.37 -5.73
N ILE A 146 15.63 -21.95 -6.83
CA ILE A 146 15.68 -23.38 -7.06
C ILE A 146 17.14 -23.79 -7.25
N VAL A 147 17.60 -24.72 -6.43
CA VAL A 147 18.93 -25.32 -6.54
C VAL A 147 18.88 -26.59 -7.36
N GLU A 148 17.94 -27.48 -7.04
CA GLU A 148 17.71 -28.74 -7.73
C GLU A 148 16.22 -29.05 -7.79
N ASN A 149 15.77 -29.59 -8.91
CA ASN A 149 14.43 -30.10 -9.09
C ASN A 149 14.50 -31.57 -9.53
N GLN A 150 14.24 -32.45 -8.59
CA GLN A 150 14.09 -33.90 -8.82
C GLN A 150 12.59 -34.18 -8.90
N THR A 151 12.03 -34.12 -10.11
CA THR A 151 10.58 -34.17 -10.35
C THR A 151 9.82 -35.21 -9.54
N GLU A 152 10.42 -36.40 -9.34
CA GLU A 152 9.81 -37.49 -8.56
C GLU A 152 10.04 -37.38 -7.04
N LYS A 153 11.11 -36.72 -6.60
CA LYS A 153 11.52 -36.70 -5.20
C LYS A 153 11.18 -35.39 -4.49
N GLY A 154 11.16 -34.27 -5.20
CA GLY A 154 10.90 -32.96 -4.65
C GLY A 154 11.88 -31.88 -5.14
N ILE A 155 11.85 -30.74 -4.50
CA ILE A 155 12.62 -29.55 -4.87
C ILE A 155 13.57 -29.17 -3.71
N VAL A 156 14.84 -28.95 -4.08
CA VAL A 156 15.81 -28.29 -3.21
C VAL A 156 15.86 -26.82 -3.57
N PHE A 157 15.68 -25.95 -2.60
CA PHE A 157 15.67 -24.50 -2.78
C PHE A 157 16.47 -23.80 -1.72
N ARG A 158 16.96 -22.61 -2.04
CA ARG A 158 17.73 -21.75 -1.15
C ARG A 158 17.02 -20.43 -0.97
N THR A 159 16.89 -19.97 0.28
CA THR A 159 16.40 -18.60 0.57
C THR A 159 17.49 -17.57 0.23
N GLU A 160 17.08 -16.35 -0.13
CA GLU A 160 18.02 -15.22 -0.16
C GLU A 160 18.49 -14.88 1.26
N ASP A 161 19.66 -14.26 1.38
CA ASP A 161 20.32 -14.02 2.67
C ASP A 161 19.51 -13.12 3.63
N TRP A 162 18.65 -12.26 3.09
CA TRP A 162 17.78 -11.38 3.87
C TRP A 162 16.50 -12.07 4.38
N VAL A 163 16.21 -13.30 3.96
CA VAL A 163 15.01 -14.05 4.36
C VAL A 163 15.30 -14.87 5.60
N ASN A 164 14.66 -14.55 6.71
CA ASN A 164 14.67 -15.40 7.89
C ASN A 164 13.69 -16.55 7.71
N ALA A 165 14.17 -17.78 7.70
CA ALA A 165 13.36 -18.96 7.48
C ALA A 165 13.75 -20.09 8.46
N ARG A 166 12.78 -20.96 8.74
CA ARG A 166 12.95 -22.16 9.56
C ARG A 166 11.91 -23.22 9.22
N ILE A 167 12.08 -24.41 9.78
CA ILE A 167 11.06 -25.45 9.79
C ILE A 167 10.27 -25.32 11.09
N SER A 168 8.95 -25.21 10.97
CA SER A 168 8.01 -25.16 12.09
C SER A 168 7.84 -26.52 12.77
N SER A 169 7.17 -26.55 13.92
CA SER A 169 6.93 -27.77 14.69
C SER A 169 6.09 -28.83 13.95
N ASP A 170 5.34 -28.44 12.93
CA ASP A 170 4.57 -29.32 12.06
C ASP A 170 5.29 -29.68 10.75
N ASN A 171 6.62 -29.53 10.73
CA ASN A 171 7.49 -29.82 9.59
C ASN A 171 7.12 -29.05 8.30
N THR A 172 6.69 -27.80 8.46
CA THR A 172 6.37 -26.91 7.33
C THR A 172 7.38 -25.78 7.26
N PHE A 173 7.78 -25.39 6.06
CA PHE A 173 8.62 -24.21 5.85
C PHE A 173 7.86 -22.95 6.25
N GLU A 174 8.49 -22.10 7.06
CA GLU A 174 7.96 -20.80 7.43
C GLU A 174 9.03 -19.72 7.40
N VAL A 175 8.60 -18.52 7.11
CA VAL A 175 9.41 -17.31 7.16
C VAL A 175 8.91 -16.40 8.27
N TYR A 176 9.81 -15.66 8.89
CA TYR A 176 9.48 -14.92 10.10
C TYR A 176 10.33 -13.68 10.29
N ASP A 177 9.83 -12.76 11.10
CA ASP A 177 10.56 -11.66 11.71
C ASP A 177 10.07 -11.50 13.18
N GLU A 178 10.56 -10.50 13.90
CA GLU A 178 10.21 -10.26 15.32
C GLU A 178 8.69 -10.18 15.55
N ALA A 179 7.94 -9.61 14.61
CA ALA A 179 6.52 -9.31 14.76
C ALA A 179 5.57 -10.22 13.95
N TRP A 180 6.09 -11.12 13.12
CA TRP A 180 5.24 -11.91 12.24
C TRP A 180 5.87 -13.25 11.82
N THR A 181 5.00 -14.19 11.45
CA THR A 181 5.37 -15.46 10.83
C THR A 181 4.41 -15.73 9.68
N VAL A 182 4.93 -16.23 8.56
CA VAL A 182 4.17 -16.59 7.37
C VAL A 182 4.55 -17.99 6.91
N LYS A 183 3.56 -18.83 6.65
CA LYS A 183 3.71 -20.10 5.95
C LYS A 183 3.28 -19.87 4.49
N PRO A 184 4.21 -19.81 3.54
CA PRO A 184 3.85 -19.65 2.14
C PRO A 184 3.08 -20.87 1.63
N VAL A 185 2.14 -20.65 0.73
CA VAL A 185 1.34 -21.72 0.08
C VAL A 185 1.33 -21.61 -1.43
N THR A 186 1.78 -20.47 -1.93
CA THR A 186 1.80 -20.17 -3.37
C THR A 186 2.99 -19.29 -3.71
N GLY A 187 3.23 -19.08 -5.00
CA GLY A 187 4.31 -18.19 -5.45
C GLY A 187 4.24 -17.89 -6.94
N ILE A 188 5.09 -16.98 -7.34
CA ILE A 188 5.33 -16.62 -8.74
C ILE A 188 6.79 -16.86 -9.06
N ALA A 189 7.05 -17.55 -10.18
CA ALA A 189 8.41 -17.86 -10.62
C ALA A 189 8.91 -16.83 -11.63
N PHE A 190 10.18 -16.44 -11.49
CA PHE A 190 10.85 -15.45 -12.31
C PHE A 190 12.10 -16.05 -12.97
N GLU A 191 12.32 -15.70 -14.23
CA GLU A 191 13.50 -16.10 -14.98
C GLU A 191 14.77 -15.46 -14.40
N PRO A 192 15.87 -16.21 -14.24
CA PRO A 192 17.07 -15.72 -13.54
C PRO A 192 17.73 -14.51 -14.15
N LYS A 193 17.63 -14.34 -15.48
CA LYS A 193 18.35 -13.30 -16.23
C LYS A 193 17.51 -12.06 -16.51
N THR A 194 16.21 -12.24 -16.72
CA THR A 194 15.32 -11.17 -17.19
C THR A 194 14.41 -10.65 -16.11
N ASN A 195 14.26 -11.40 -15.01
CA ASN A 195 13.26 -11.20 -13.97
C ASN A 195 11.82 -11.14 -14.54
N HIS A 196 11.58 -11.71 -15.72
CA HIS A 196 10.24 -11.89 -16.25
C HIS A 196 9.57 -13.11 -15.59
N ILE A 197 8.26 -13.09 -15.50
CA ILE A 197 7.49 -14.24 -15.00
C ILE A 197 7.71 -15.44 -15.93
N VAL A 198 8.04 -16.58 -15.36
CA VAL A 198 8.11 -17.86 -16.09
C VAL A 198 6.70 -18.20 -16.59
N TYR A 199 6.59 -18.57 -17.85
CA TYR A 199 5.30 -18.82 -18.49
C TYR A 199 4.41 -19.80 -17.70
N ARG A 200 3.17 -19.43 -17.43
CA ARG A 200 2.16 -20.18 -16.66
C ARG A 200 2.57 -20.50 -15.22
N THR A 201 3.31 -19.61 -14.54
CA THR A 201 3.70 -19.81 -13.15
C THR A 201 3.16 -18.74 -12.21
N SER A 202 2.13 -17.98 -12.60
CA SER A 202 1.34 -17.22 -11.65
C SER A 202 0.59 -18.19 -10.73
N ASP A 203 0.58 -17.90 -9.42
CA ASP A 203 -0.10 -18.74 -8.42
C ASP A 203 0.31 -20.23 -8.45
N LEU A 204 1.63 -20.48 -8.41
CA LEU A 204 2.16 -21.82 -8.18
C LEU A 204 1.62 -22.41 -6.88
N ILE A 205 1.20 -23.66 -6.90
CA ILE A 205 0.92 -24.40 -5.67
C ILE A 205 2.25 -24.88 -5.09
N CYS A 206 2.60 -24.46 -3.90
CA CYS A 206 3.82 -24.83 -3.21
C CYS A 206 3.47 -25.68 -1.99
N ASP A 207 3.74 -26.98 -2.04
CA ASP A 207 3.53 -27.88 -0.90
C ASP A 207 4.82 -28.01 -0.11
N PHE A 208 4.86 -27.32 1.03
CA PHE A 208 5.97 -27.34 1.96
C PHE A 208 5.78 -28.29 3.15
N SER A 209 4.77 -29.18 3.09
CA SER A 209 4.62 -30.23 4.11
C SER A 209 5.81 -31.18 4.11
N GLN A 210 6.25 -31.57 5.29
CA GLN A 210 7.44 -32.41 5.50
C GLN A 210 8.73 -31.80 4.93
N CYS A 211 8.81 -30.48 4.89
CA CYS A 211 10.01 -29.78 4.47
C CYS A 211 11.14 -30.00 5.47
N GLU A 212 12.35 -30.15 4.97
CA GLU A 212 13.56 -30.36 5.77
C GLU A 212 14.56 -29.22 5.53
N GLN A 213 15.23 -28.79 6.58
CA GLN A 213 16.35 -27.86 6.47
C GLN A 213 17.66 -28.67 6.33
N ILE A 214 18.36 -28.49 5.20
CA ILE A 214 19.60 -29.19 4.88
C ILE A 214 20.82 -28.39 5.40
N ASP A 215 20.73 -27.05 5.29
CA ASP A 215 21.78 -26.11 5.73
C ASP A 215 21.12 -24.79 6.16
N SER A 216 21.85 -23.81 6.63
CA SER A 216 21.35 -22.56 7.21
C SER A 216 20.26 -21.86 6.36
N ASN A 217 20.42 -21.87 5.04
CA ASN A 217 19.46 -21.28 4.09
C ASN A 217 19.07 -22.24 2.95
N LEU A 218 19.33 -23.55 3.10
CA LEU A 218 19.04 -24.58 2.11
C LEU A 218 17.98 -25.55 2.66
N PHE A 219 16.92 -25.77 1.89
CA PHE A 219 15.75 -26.56 2.26
C PHE A 219 15.40 -27.57 1.19
N PHE A 220 14.80 -28.68 1.63
CA PHE A 220 14.25 -29.71 0.74
C PHE A 220 12.75 -29.86 1.01
N ALA A 221 11.94 -29.69 -0.03
CA ALA A 221 10.50 -29.89 -0.02
C ALA A 221 10.12 -31.14 -0.80
N PRO A 222 9.93 -32.29 -0.15
CA PRO A 222 9.67 -33.59 -0.82
C PRO A 222 8.33 -33.61 -1.54
N ASN A 223 7.35 -32.80 -1.09
CA ASN A 223 6.02 -32.77 -1.63
C ASN A 223 5.81 -31.66 -2.69
N TRP A 224 6.75 -30.72 -2.81
CA TRP A 224 6.69 -29.70 -3.84
C TRP A 224 7.18 -30.25 -5.19
N LYS A 225 6.25 -30.38 -6.13
CA LYS A 225 6.49 -30.97 -7.45
C LYS A 225 6.02 -29.98 -8.52
N ASP A 226 6.91 -29.50 -9.34
CA ASP A 226 6.57 -28.66 -10.50
C ASP A 226 7.67 -28.71 -11.58
N GLU A 227 7.41 -29.36 -12.68
CA GLU A 227 8.36 -29.55 -13.79
C GLU A 227 8.81 -28.26 -14.46
N ARG A 228 8.07 -27.17 -14.28
CA ARG A 228 8.38 -25.85 -14.87
C ARG A 228 9.54 -25.16 -14.17
N LEU A 229 9.79 -25.53 -12.89
CA LEU A 229 10.80 -24.91 -12.05
C LEU A 229 12.18 -25.51 -12.33
N LYS A 230 13.04 -24.75 -12.97
CA LYS A 230 14.40 -25.16 -13.30
C LYS A 230 15.40 -24.61 -12.29
N PRO A 231 16.59 -25.23 -12.13
CA PRO A 231 17.66 -24.64 -11.34
C PRO A 231 17.93 -23.18 -11.71
N GLN A 232 18.21 -22.34 -10.73
CA GLN A 232 18.37 -20.88 -10.78
C GLN A 232 17.08 -20.06 -10.95
N THR A 233 15.91 -20.68 -11.19
CA THR A 233 14.63 -19.96 -11.16
C THR A 233 14.45 -19.32 -9.78
N LYS A 234 14.12 -18.03 -9.75
CA LYS A 234 13.75 -17.31 -8.52
C LYS A 234 12.26 -17.38 -8.31
N ILE A 235 11.82 -17.53 -7.08
CA ILE A 235 10.39 -17.60 -6.75
C ILE A 235 10.11 -16.65 -5.59
N ALA A 236 9.12 -15.78 -5.79
CA ALA A 236 8.53 -15.01 -4.71
C ALA A 236 7.39 -15.85 -4.10
N LEU A 237 7.59 -16.32 -2.87
CA LEU A 237 6.66 -17.17 -2.15
C LEU A 237 5.77 -16.34 -1.25
N ARG A 238 4.46 -16.53 -1.33
CA ARG A 238 3.46 -15.80 -0.55
C ARG A 238 2.38 -16.70 0.04
N ASN A 239 1.60 -16.16 0.94
CA ASN A 239 0.25 -16.63 1.24
C ASN A 239 -0.77 -15.64 0.62
N TYR A 240 -2.06 -15.83 0.88
CA TYR A 240 -3.09 -14.93 0.38
C TYR A 240 -3.50 -13.84 1.38
N TYR A 241 -2.82 -13.74 2.51
CA TYR A 241 -3.12 -12.76 3.55
C TYR A 241 -2.64 -11.36 3.14
N ARG A 242 -3.57 -10.42 3.07
CA ARG A 242 -3.37 -9.04 2.63
C ARG A 242 -3.95 -8.07 3.66
N PRO A 243 -3.22 -7.72 4.73
CA PRO A 243 -3.77 -6.92 5.82
C PRO A 243 -3.99 -5.47 5.46
N ALA A 244 -3.13 -4.87 4.64
CA ALA A 244 -3.20 -3.45 4.31
C ALA A 244 -2.44 -3.10 3.02
N PRO A 245 -2.88 -2.07 2.27
CA PRO A 245 -2.08 -1.45 1.20
C PRO A 245 -0.99 -0.54 1.78
N ALA A 246 -0.04 -0.10 0.95
CA ALA A 246 0.91 0.94 1.35
C ALA A 246 0.24 2.31 1.52
N ILE A 247 -0.70 2.65 0.64
CA ILE A 247 -1.47 3.89 0.69
C ILE A 247 -2.95 3.56 0.60
N PHE A 248 -3.72 3.93 1.62
CA PHE A 248 -5.17 3.77 1.66
C PHE A 248 -5.88 5.11 1.58
N LEU A 249 -6.65 5.31 0.52
CA LEU A 249 -7.48 6.48 0.29
C LEU A 249 -8.95 6.07 0.38
N VAL A 250 -9.75 6.75 1.21
CA VAL A 250 -11.19 6.46 1.30
C VAL A 250 -12.00 7.73 1.46
N GLU A 251 -13.06 7.86 0.65
CA GLU A 251 -14.00 9.00 0.66
C GLU A 251 -13.29 10.37 0.52
N ASN A 252 -12.21 10.42 -0.28
CA ASN A 252 -11.45 11.65 -0.53
C ASN A 252 -11.94 12.37 -1.78
N TYR A 253 -11.70 13.68 -1.79
CA TYR A 253 -11.95 14.55 -2.95
C TYR A 253 -10.68 15.30 -3.35
N ASN A 254 -10.30 15.27 -4.65
CA ASN A 254 -9.10 15.92 -5.21
C ASN A 254 -7.81 15.51 -4.47
N THR A 255 -7.39 14.26 -4.63
CA THR A 255 -6.13 13.76 -4.06
C THR A 255 -5.07 13.61 -5.14
N GLU A 256 -3.88 14.16 -4.92
CA GLU A 256 -2.71 13.96 -5.77
C GLU A 256 -1.60 13.22 -5.04
N ILE A 257 -1.06 12.16 -5.65
CA ILE A 257 0.16 11.47 -5.21
C ILE A 257 1.22 11.73 -6.29
N ALA A 258 2.33 12.38 -5.94
CA ALA A 258 3.31 12.84 -6.91
C ALA A 258 4.75 12.46 -6.54
N ASN A 259 5.52 11.91 -7.48
CA ASN A 259 6.91 11.47 -7.24
C ASN A 259 7.03 10.53 -6.02
N VAL A 260 6.18 9.51 -5.97
CA VAL A 260 6.17 8.51 -4.87
C VAL A 260 6.47 7.15 -5.45
N LYS A 261 7.36 6.41 -4.78
CA LYS A 261 7.68 5.02 -5.10
C LYS A 261 7.23 4.09 -3.98
N VAL A 262 6.63 2.98 -4.33
CA VAL A 262 6.34 1.87 -3.42
C VAL A 262 7.17 0.68 -3.86
N HIS A 263 8.11 0.28 -3.03
CA HIS A 263 9.00 -0.87 -3.31
C HIS A 263 8.43 -2.17 -2.74
N TYR A 264 7.62 -2.09 -1.68
CA TYR A 264 6.90 -3.22 -1.12
C TYR A 264 5.62 -2.81 -0.37
N ALA A 265 4.63 -3.69 -0.40
CA ALA A 265 3.47 -3.71 0.49
C ALA A 265 2.94 -5.14 0.66
N GLU A 266 2.46 -5.50 1.87
CA GLU A 266 1.84 -6.81 2.15
C GLU A 266 0.43 -6.96 1.54
N GLY A 267 -0.09 -5.91 0.92
CA GLY A 267 -1.31 -5.88 0.11
C GLY A 267 -1.04 -5.18 -1.21
N MET A 268 -1.80 -4.16 -1.50
CA MET A 268 -1.69 -3.34 -2.71
C MET A 268 -0.74 -2.15 -2.51
N GLY A 269 -0.18 -1.60 -3.59
CA GLY A 269 0.63 -0.39 -3.50
C GLY A 269 -0.21 0.84 -3.14
N LEU A 270 -1.34 1.02 -3.81
CA LEU A 270 -2.34 2.03 -3.50
C LEU A 270 -3.74 1.44 -3.67
N LEU A 271 -4.60 1.61 -2.68
CA LEU A 271 -6.03 1.36 -2.80
C LEU A 271 -6.81 2.64 -2.53
N ALA A 272 -7.61 3.04 -3.51
CA ALA A 272 -8.57 4.12 -3.38
C ALA A 272 -10.00 3.57 -3.42
N GLN A 273 -10.81 3.94 -2.43
CA GLN A 273 -12.16 3.45 -2.24
C GLN A 273 -13.11 4.62 -2.07
N LEU A 274 -14.18 4.68 -2.86
CA LEU A 274 -15.18 5.75 -2.81
C LEU A 274 -14.63 7.18 -2.95
N CYS A 275 -13.49 7.34 -3.62
CA CYS A 275 -12.84 8.62 -3.82
C CYS A 275 -13.32 9.31 -5.09
N GLU A 276 -13.12 10.62 -5.17
CA GLU A 276 -13.42 11.41 -6.37
C GLU A 276 -12.22 12.27 -6.76
N ASN A 277 -11.84 12.23 -8.06
CA ASN A 277 -10.73 12.96 -8.65
C ASN A 277 -9.37 12.62 -8.02
N ILE A 278 -8.75 11.56 -8.50
CA ILE A 278 -7.42 11.11 -8.08
C ILE A 278 -6.41 11.34 -9.19
N THR A 279 -5.26 11.89 -8.84
CA THR A 279 -4.13 12.04 -9.76
C THR A 279 -2.89 11.35 -9.21
N LEU A 280 -2.38 10.39 -9.96
CA LEU A 280 -1.07 9.77 -9.75
C LEU A 280 -0.11 10.36 -10.80
N ASN A 281 0.87 11.14 -10.36
CA ASN A 281 1.83 11.80 -11.21
C ASN A 281 3.26 11.34 -10.86
N ASN A 282 3.88 10.54 -11.72
CA ASN A 282 5.15 9.88 -11.41
C ASN A 282 5.05 9.05 -10.11
N PHE A 283 3.92 8.33 -9.97
CA PHE A 283 3.73 7.31 -8.94
C PHE A 283 4.19 5.98 -9.49
N SER A 284 5.00 5.26 -8.73
CA SER A 284 5.54 3.99 -9.19
C SER A 284 5.42 2.91 -8.12
N VAL A 285 5.07 1.71 -8.54
CA VAL A 285 5.28 0.47 -7.79
C VAL A 285 6.38 -0.26 -8.53
N CYS A 286 7.59 -0.24 -7.99
CA CYS A 286 8.79 -0.67 -8.70
C CYS A 286 9.81 -1.31 -7.77
N LEU A 287 10.68 -2.13 -8.34
CA LEU A 287 11.78 -2.75 -7.61
C LEU A 287 12.71 -1.69 -7.00
N GLU A 288 13.25 -1.98 -5.82
CA GLU A 288 14.42 -1.26 -5.30
C GLU A 288 15.67 -1.92 -5.93
N GLU A 289 16.43 -1.15 -6.68
CA GLU A 289 17.51 -1.65 -7.56
C GLU A 289 18.57 -2.48 -6.81
N GLU A 290 18.92 -2.09 -5.60
CA GLU A 290 19.96 -2.75 -4.81
C GLU A 290 19.45 -3.90 -3.93
N SER A 291 18.13 -4.10 -3.84
CA SER A 291 17.55 -5.12 -2.97
C SER A 291 17.72 -6.55 -3.47
N GLY A 292 17.93 -6.75 -4.76
CA GLY A 292 17.94 -8.07 -5.40
C GLY A 292 16.58 -8.77 -5.44
N ARG A 293 15.51 -8.09 -4.99
CA ARG A 293 14.14 -8.61 -5.01
C ARG A 293 13.61 -8.71 -6.45
N VAL A 294 12.75 -9.68 -6.69
CA VAL A 294 12.05 -9.87 -7.97
C VAL A 294 10.56 -9.57 -7.87
N PHE A 295 10.11 -9.00 -6.76
CA PHE A 295 8.71 -8.68 -6.49
C PHE A 295 8.59 -7.29 -5.85
N THR A 296 7.40 -6.72 -5.95
CA THR A 296 7.00 -5.49 -5.28
C THR A 296 5.82 -5.77 -4.34
N THR A 297 4.58 -5.45 -4.72
CA THR A 297 3.40 -5.66 -3.89
C THR A 297 2.86 -7.09 -3.98
N GLN A 298 2.25 -7.57 -2.90
CA GLN A 298 1.65 -8.91 -2.87
C GLN A 298 0.38 -9.01 -3.73
N ALA A 299 -0.26 -7.89 -4.00
CA ALA A 299 -1.41 -7.76 -4.89
C ALA A 299 -1.19 -6.60 -5.88
N ASP A 300 -2.26 -5.90 -6.27
CA ASP A 300 -2.22 -4.87 -7.31
C ASP A 300 -1.24 -3.73 -7.00
N ALA A 301 -0.67 -3.15 -8.04
CA ALA A 301 0.08 -1.90 -7.86
C ALA A 301 -0.87 -0.76 -7.49
N THR A 302 -1.99 -0.62 -8.20
CA THR A 302 -3.01 0.39 -7.91
C THR A 302 -4.42 -0.17 -8.09
N HIS A 303 -5.32 0.16 -7.18
CA HIS A 303 -6.67 -0.34 -7.17
C HIS A 303 -7.68 0.76 -6.84
N PHE A 304 -8.68 0.93 -7.68
CA PHE A 304 -9.71 1.97 -7.57
C PHE A 304 -11.08 1.32 -7.49
N SER A 305 -11.66 1.28 -6.30
CA SER A 305 -12.96 0.67 -6.02
C SER A 305 -14.05 1.72 -5.86
N SER A 306 -15.06 1.68 -6.69
CA SER A 306 -16.22 2.60 -6.63
C SER A 306 -15.84 4.09 -6.57
N CYS A 307 -14.76 4.46 -7.24
CA CYS A 307 -14.31 5.85 -7.35
C CYS A 307 -15.12 6.61 -8.42
N LYS A 308 -15.21 7.92 -8.25
CA LYS A 308 -15.96 8.83 -9.14
C LYS A 308 -15.00 9.84 -9.82
N GLY A 309 -15.54 10.59 -10.77
CA GLY A 309 -14.83 11.67 -11.43
C GLY A 309 -13.66 11.20 -12.29
N ARG A 310 -12.51 11.83 -12.15
CA ARG A 310 -11.33 11.56 -12.98
C ARG A 310 -10.28 10.78 -12.21
N ILE A 311 -9.84 9.67 -12.76
CA ILE A 311 -8.67 8.91 -12.31
C ILE A 311 -7.58 9.10 -13.35
N ILE A 312 -6.47 9.73 -12.97
CA ILE A 312 -5.35 10.05 -13.85
C ILE A 312 -4.10 9.36 -13.32
N SER A 313 -3.51 8.49 -14.13
CA SER A 313 -2.17 7.96 -13.89
C SER A 313 -1.27 8.42 -15.05
N LYS A 314 -0.20 9.15 -14.75
CA LYS A 314 0.76 9.65 -15.74
C LYS A 314 2.19 9.51 -15.24
N ASN A 315 3.11 9.18 -16.15
CA ASN A 315 4.53 9.02 -15.86
C ASN A 315 4.83 7.98 -14.76
N GLY A 316 3.95 6.98 -14.59
CA GLY A 316 4.12 5.91 -13.60
C GLY A 316 4.89 4.72 -14.14
N LEU A 317 5.43 3.92 -13.22
CA LEU A 317 6.04 2.62 -13.51
C LEU A 317 5.41 1.57 -12.59
N TYR A 318 4.87 0.52 -13.19
CA TYR A 318 4.23 -0.59 -12.46
C TYR A 318 4.88 -1.90 -12.90
N GLU A 319 5.70 -2.48 -12.02
CA GLU A 319 6.47 -3.68 -12.33
C GLU A 319 6.52 -4.65 -11.15
N ASN A 320 6.58 -5.93 -11.46
CA ASN A 320 6.80 -7.02 -10.52
C ASN A 320 5.82 -7.09 -9.33
N MET A 321 4.64 -6.43 -9.45
CA MET A 321 3.50 -6.69 -8.56
C MET A 321 2.95 -8.11 -8.84
N MET A 322 2.31 -8.69 -7.85
CA MET A 322 1.80 -10.07 -7.96
C MET A 322 0.34 -10.17 -8.39
N ASP A 323 -0.24 -9.08 -8.90
CA ASP A 323 -1.58 -9.00 -9.48
C ASP A 323 -1.62 -7.84 -10.49
N ASP A 324 -2.71 -7.08 -10.61
CA ASP A 324 -2.91 -6.06 -11.62
C ASP A 324 -2.02 -4.82 -11.45
N ALA A 325 -1.57 -4.25 -12.56
CA ALA A 325 -0.89 -2.94 -12.54
C ALA A 325 -1.86 -1.82 -12.19
N ILE A 326 -3.04 -1.82 -12.80
CA ILE A 326 -4.11 -0.86 -12.56
C ILE A 326 -5.44 -1.61 -12.61
N ASN A 327 -6.18 -1.63 -11.52
CA ASN A 327 -7.51 -2.19 -11.44
C ASN A 327 -8.52 -1.07 -11.13
N VAL A 328 -9.56 -0.96 -11.94
CA VAL A 328 -10.62 0.04 -11.75
C VAL A 328 -11.97 -0.64 -11.89
N HIS A 329 -12.74 -0.69 -10.83
CA HIS A 329 -14.05 -1.32 -10.86
C HIS A 329 -15.07 -0.67 -9.93
N GLY A 330 -16.34 -0.90 -10.21
CA GLY A 330 -17.46 -0.65 -9.30
C GLY A 330 -17.85 -1.93 -8.56
N THR A 331 -18.81 -1.80 -7.67
CA THR A 331 -19.39 -2.93 -6.93
C THR A 331 -20.86 -3.04 -7.26
N TYR A 332 -21.33 -4.24 -7.59
CA TYR A 332 -22.74 -4.51 -7.81
C TYR A 332 -23.36 -5.27 -6.63
N LEU A 333 -24.68 -5.14 -6.51
CA LEU A 333 -25.46 -5.87 -5.53
C LEU A 333 -26.36 -6.89 -6.22
N LYS A 334 -26.59 -8.02 -5.57
CA LYS A 334 -27.64 -8.96 -5.95
C LYS A 334 -28.90 -8.66 -5.15
N ILE A 335 -30.03 -8.47 -5.84
CA ILE A 335 -31.32 -8.39 -5.18
C ILE A 335 -31.64 -9.77 -4.60
N VAL A 336 -31.86 -9.83 -3.29
CA VAL A 336 -32.15 -11.08 -2.58
C VAL A 336 -33.57 -11.18 -2.16
N GLN A 337 -34.29 -10.03 -2.03
CA GLN A 337 -35.70 -10.00 -1.67
C GLN A 337 -36.40 -8.73 -2.19
N LYS A 338 -37.57 -8.85 -2.69
CA LYS A 338 -38.50 -7.74 -2.93
C LYS A 338 -39.46 -7.65 -1.74
N ILE A 339 -39.48 -6.51 -1.05
CA ILE A 339 -40.39 -6.27 0.07
C ILE A 339 -41.73 -5.78 -0.46
N ASP A 340 -41.70 -4.75 -1.31
CA ASP A 340 -42.87 -4.15 -1.95
C ASP A 340 -42.50 -3.54 -3.32
N ASN A 341 -43.33 -2.69 -3.89
CA ASN A 341 -43.08 -2.08 -5.19
C ASN A 341 -41.96 -1.03 -5.18
N ASN A 342 -41.59 -0.52 -4.03
CA ASN A 342 -40.61 0.56 -3.86
C ASN A 342 -39.42 0.16 -2.99
N SER A 343 -39.42 -1.07 -2.45
CA SER A 343 -38.41 -1.51 -1.48
C SER A 343 -37.81 -2.87 -1.84
N LEU A 344 -36.48 -2.91 -1.91
CA LEU A 344 -35.74 -4.11 -2.21
C LEU A 344 -34.65 -4.32 -1.13
N ILE A 345 -34.34 -5.58 -0.85
CA ILE A 345 -33.11 -5.94 -0.11
C ILE A 345 -32.09 -6.45 -1.11
N ALA A 346 -30.91 -5.86 -1.07
CA ALA A 346 -29.79 -6.25 -1.89
C ALA A 346 -28.55 -6.60 -1.05
N LYS A 347 -27.66 -7.42 -1.58
CA LYS A 347 -26.49 -7.95 -0.89
C LYS A 347 -25.25 -7.83 -1.76
N TYR A 348 -24.13 -7.43 -1.17
CA TYR A 348 -22.80 -7.59 -1.79
C TYR A 348 -22.50 -9.07 -2.00
N MET A 349 -21.96 -9.41 -3.15
CA MET A 349 -21.68 -10.80 -3.51
C MET A 349 -20.21 -11.17 -3.36
N HIS A 350 -19.31 -10.22 -3.43
CA HIS A 350 -17.89 -10.46 -3.17
C HIS A 350 -17.62 -10.44 -1.66
N HIS A 351 -16.90 -11.45 -1.16
CA HIS A 351 -16.64 -11.63 0.28
C HIS A 351 -15.74 -10.54 0.90
N GLN A 352 -14.98 -9.81 0.09
CA GLN A 352 -14.13 -8.70 0.50
C GLN A 352 -14.72 -7.31 0.17
N SER A 353 -16.03 -7.21 0.04
CA SER A 353 -16.72 -5.92 -0.16
C SER A 353 -16.88 -5.16 1.15
N TRP A 354 -15.75 -4.83 1.77
CA TRP A 354 -15.72 -4.11 3.03
C TRP A 354 -15.73 -2.60 2.84
N GLY A 355 -16.37 -1.87 3.76
CA GLY A 355 -16.35 -0.41 3.80
C GLY A 355 -17.06 0.28 2.65
N PHE A 356 -17.87 -0.41 1.86
CA PHE A 356 -18.63 0.21 0.78
C PHE A 356 -19.94 0.82 1.25
N LYS A 357 -20.18 2.02 0.74
CA LYS A 357 -21.49 2.66 0.64
C LYS A 357 -21.90 2.53 -0.82
N TRP A 358 -22.87 1.67 -1.09
CA TRP A 358 -23.21 1.31 -2.48
C TRP A 358 -23.82 2.45 -3.29
N GLY A 359 -24.63 3.27 -2.68
CA GLY A 359 -25.31 4.38 -3.33
C GLY A 359 -25.75 5.44 -2.34
N GLU A 360 -26.18 6.58 -2.88
CA GLU A 360 -26.69 7.72 -2.13
C GLU A 360 -28.11 8.06 -2.59
N MET A 361 -28.82 8.81 -1.77
CA MET A 361 -30.16 9.26 -2.12
C MET A 361 -30.12 10.14 -3.38
N GLY A 362 -30.87 9.74 -4.41
CA GLY A 362 -30.90 10.41 -5.70
C GLY A 362 -30.07 9.75 -6.80
N ASP A 363 -29.28 8.71 -6.46
CA ASP A 363 -28.53 7.95 -7.47
C ASP A 363 -29.49 7.18 -8.39
N GLU A 364 -29.16 7.15 -9.68
CA GLU A 364 -29.86 6.30 -10.65
C GLU A 364 -29.36 4.86 -10.52
N VAL A 365 -30.30 3.91 -10.53
CA VAL A 365 -30.01 2.49 -10.36
C VAL A 365 -30.42 1.71 -11.60
N GLN A 366 -29.50 0.90 -12.12
CA GLN A 366 -29.77 -0.01 -13.22
C GLN A 366 -30.00 -1.43 -12.70
N PHE A 367 -31.09 -2.06 -13.10
CA PHE A 367 -31.33 -3.47 -12.88
C PHE A 367 -30.86 -4.27 -14.09
N VAL A 368 -30.05 -5.29 -13.84
CA VAL A 368 -29.55 -6.21 -14.86
C VAL A 368 -30.05 -7.61 -14.52
N SER A 369 -30.64 -8.30 -15.51
CA SER A 369 -31.18 -9.66 -15.39
C SER A 369 -30.11 -10.72 -15.64
#